data_8403712df4ffef4ebb69403d6931e088
#
_entry.id   8403712df4ffef4ebb69403d6931e088
#
_cell.length_a   1.000
_cell.length_b   1.000
_cell.length_c   1.000
_cell.angle_alpha   90.00
_cell.angle_beta   90.00
_cell.angle_gamma   90.00
#
_symmetry.space_group_name_H-M   'P 1'
#
loop_
_entity.id
_entity.type
_entity.pdbx_description
1 polymer ?
#
loop_
_entity_poly.entity_id
_entity_poly.type
_entity_poly.pdbx_seq_one_letter_code
_entity_poly.pdbx_strand_id
1 'polypeptide(L)'
;MTRVFNFSAGPAVLPEPVLRQAADEMLDWHGSGMSVMEMSHRGKEFIAIHAEAEALLRELLAIPSNYKVLFMQGGAIGENAIVPMNLLRGKTGADYVNTGEWSKKSIKEAKKYCTVNVAASSEANGFTSVPPRADWKLDPQAAYVHICSNETIGGVEYHWTPDTGSVPLVADMSSDILSRPNDVARYGLIYGGAQKNIGPAGLTIVIVRDDLLGRALAVTPSAFDYTQQAENDSMLNTPPTYAIYIAGLVFRWIKAQGGLAAMEAHNRAKAALLYDYLDATAFYANPVAKADRSLMNVPFKLADAALDDAFLKGAQARGMLQLKGHRSVGGMRASIYNAMPVEGVQALVAYMKEFEAQHG
;
A
#
# COMPACT_ATOMS: atom_id res chain seq x y z
N MET A 1 13.26 -26.03 6.67
CA MET A 1 12.38 -25.28 7.61
C MET A 1 11.14 -24.85 6.84
N THR A 2 9.95 -25.15 7.34
CA THR A 2 8.70 -24.63 6.74
C THR A 2 8.57 -23.15 7.09
N ARG A 3 8.28 -22.28 6.12
CA ARG A 3 8.06 -20.86 6.39
C ARG A 3 6.77 -20.66 7.19
N VAL A 4 6.78 -19.70 8.10
CA VAL A 4 5.60 -19.28 8.85
C VAL A 4 4.64 -18.46 7.96
N PHE A 5 3.36 -18.43 8.28
CA PHE A 5 2.40 -17.50 7.69
C PHE A 5 2.48 -16.15 8.40
N ASN A 6 3.09 -15.18 7.74
CA ASN A 6 3.27 -13.83 8.28
C ASN A 6 2.11 -12.92 7.88
N PHE A 7 1.21 -12.64 8.81
CA PHE A 7 0.06 -11.73 8.62
C PHE A 7 0.37 -10.26 8.95
N SER A 8 1.65 -9.87 8.95
CA SER A 8 2.06 -8.49 9.26
C SER A 8 1.47 -7.49 8.26
N ALA A 9 1.06 -6.35 8.79
CA ALA A 9 0.56 -5.24 7.97
C ALA A 9 1.64 -4.46 7.21
N GLY A 10 2.91 -4.71 7.55
CA GLY A 10 4.08 -4.10 6.93
C GLY A 10 5.22 -3.90 7.94
N PRO A 11 6.45 -4.33 7.62
CA PRO A 11 6.81 -5.10 6.42
C PRO A 11 6.03 -6.41 6.28
N ALA A 12 5.53 -6.67 5.07
CA ALA A 12 4.67 -7.81 4.79
C ALA A 12 5.46 -9.03 4.28
N VAL A 13 4.75 -10.15 4.13
CA VAL A 13 5.28 -11.33 3.46
C VAL A 13 5.71 -11.01 2.02
N LEU A 14 6.86 -11.54 1.59
CA LEU A 14 7.34 -11.47 0.21
C LEU A 14 7.18 -12.83 -0.47
N PRO A 15 7.03 -12.85 -1.82
CA PRO A 15 6.96 -14.09 -2.56
C PRO A 15 8.23 -14.93 -2.34
N GLU A 16 8.08 -16.21 -2.00
CA GLU A 16 9.24 -17.06 -1.75
C GLU A 16 10.17 -17.19 -2.96
N PRO A 17 9.66 -17.33 -4.21
CA PRO A 17 10.53 -17.35 -5.38
C PRO A 17 11.42 -16.11 -5.51
N VAL A 18 10.89 -14.92 -5.17
CA VAL A 18 11.65 -13.67 -5.17
C VAL A 18 12.78 -13.71 -4.15
N LEU A 19 12.49 -14.19 -2.91
CA LEU A 19 13.50 -14.29 -1.86
C LEU A 19 14.59 -15.32 -2.20
N ARG A 20 14.24 -16.43 -2.86
CA ARG A 20 15.20 -17.44 -3.31
C ARG A 20 16.10 -16.87 -4.38
N GLN A 21 15.54 -16.24 -5.42
CA GLN A 21 16.33 -15.60 -6.48
C GLN A 21 17.27 -14.53 -5.89
N ALA A 22 16.78 -13.68 -4.98
CA ALA A 22 17.61 -12.69 -4.33
C ALA A 22 18.74 -13.28 -3.49
N ALA A 23 18.52 -14.45 -2.86
CA ALA A 23 19.56 -15.17 -2.13
C ALA A 23 20.60 -15.80 -3.07
N ASP A 24 20.16 -16.38 -4.18
CA ASP A 24 21.05 -16.98 -5.18
C ASP A 24 21.94 -15.93 -5.88
N GLU A 25 21.39 -14.72 -6.11
CA GLU A 25 22.10 -13.58 -6.73
C GLU A 25 22.81 -12.68 -5.70
N MET A 26 22.83 -13.04 -4.41
CA MET A 26 23.34 -12.18 -3.34
C MET A 26 24.82 -11.79 -3.51
N LEU A 27 25.67 -12.72 -3.95
CA LEU A 27 27.10 -12.49 -4.12
C LEU A 27 27.50 -12.20 -5.56
N ASP A 28 26.69 -12.63 -6.53
CA ASP A 28 27.02 -12.51 -7.95
C ASP A 28 25.76 -12.34 -8.79
N TRP A 29 25.37 -11.10 -9.03
CA TRP A 29 24.27 -10.79 -9.91
C TRP A 29 24.68 -11.03 -11.37
N HIS A 30 24.11 -12.05 -12.00
CA HIS A 30 24.27 -12.37 -13.45
C HIS A 30 25.72 -12.45 -13.94
N GLY A 31 26.66 -12.92 -13.12
CA GLY A 31 28.06 -13.04 -13.48
C GLY A 31 28.85 -11.73 -13.40
N SER A 32 28.30 -10.73 -12.74
CA SER A 32 28.98 -9.43 -12.52
C SER A 32 30.12 -9.49 -11.49
N GLY A 33 30.16 -10.58 -10.68
CA GLY A 33 31.09 -10.75 -9.58
C GLY A 33 30.81 -9.84 -8.39
N MET A 34 29.62 -9.20 -8.31
CA MET A 34 29.24 -8.33 -7.20
C MET A 34 27.76 -8.43 -6.85
N SER A 35 27.44 -8.12 -5.61
CA SER A 35 26.07 -7.95 -5.12
C SER A 35 25.42 -6.70 -5.70
N VAL A 36 24.10 -6.72 -5.91
CA VAL A 36 23.33 -5.51 -6.23
C VAL A 36 23.53 -4.42 -5.16
N MET A 37 23.78 -4.79 -3.90
CA MET A 37 24.05 -3.83 -2.81
C MET A 37 25.36 -3.05 -2.97
N GLU A 38 26.32 -3.58 -3.75
CA GLU A 38 27.63 -2.98 -3.98
C GLU A 38 27.71 -2.18 -5.30
N MET A 39 26.66 -2.31 -6.15
CA MET A 39 26.66 -1.67 -7.46
C MET A 39 26.56 -0.16 -7.35
N SER A 40 27.40 0.54 -8.12
CA SER A 40 27.19 1.96 -8.36
C SER A 40 25.84 2.17 -9.07
N HIS A 41 25.02 3.08 -8.55
CA HIS A 41 23.75 3.45 -9.20
C HIS A 41 23.95 4.11 -10.58
N ARG A 42 25.17 4.49 -10.94
CA ARG A 42 25.57 5.02 -12.25
C ARG A 42 26.22 3.95 -13.14
N GLY A 43 26.39 2.72 -12.65
CA GLY A 43 26.88 1.59 -13.41
C GLY A 43 25.80 0.99 -14.31
N LYS A 44 26.21 0.44 -15.45
CA LYS A 44 25.30 -0.13 -16.46
C LYS A 44 24.40 -1.24 -15.90
N GLU A 45 24.90 -2.00 -14.93
CA GLU A 45 24.20 -3.11 -14.29
C GLU A 45 22.99 -2.57 -13.50
N PHE A 46 23.20 -1.57 -12.64
CA PHE A 46 22.11 -1.01 -11.86
C PHE A 46 21.15 -0.18 -12.73
N ILE A 47 21.64 0.55 -13.73
CA ILE A 47 20.80 1.26 -14.70
C ILE A 47 19.84 0.26 -15.39
N ALA A 48 20.31 -0.93 -15.74
CA ALA A 48 19.46 -1.97 -16.33
C ALA A 48 18.41 -2.49 -15.32
N ILE A 49 18.79 -2.72 -14.07
CA ILE A 49 17.86 -3.13 -12.99
C ILE A 49 16.77 -2.08 -12.78
N HIS A 50 17.15 -0.81 -12.71
CA HIS A 50 16.23 0.31 -12.52
C HIS A 50 15.27 0.44 -13.70
N ALA A 51 15.78 0.42 -14.93
CA ALA A 51 14.99 0.53 -16.14
C ALA A 51 13.99 -0.64 -16.28
N GLU A 52 14.40 -1.86 -15.94
CA GLU A 52 13.50 -3.02 -15.95
C GLU A 52 12.40 -2.88 -14.89
N ALA A 53 12.74 -2.47 -13.67
CA ALA A 53 11.75 -2.28 -12.60
C ALA A 53 10.70 -1.23 -12.99
N GLU A 54 11.13 -0.10 -13.58
CA GLU A 54 10.20 0.93 -14.08
C GLU A 54 9.33 0.40 -15.22
N ALA A 55 9.93 -0.28 -16.21
CA ALA A 55 9.20 -0.83 -17.36
C ALA A 55 8.12 -1.83 -16.93
N LEU A 56 8.45 -2.74 -16.00
CA LEU A 56 7.50 -3.72 -15.45
C LEU A 56 6.36 -3.04 -14.67
N LEU A 57 6.66 -2.03 -13.88
CA LEU A 57 5.64 -1.28 -13.14
C LEU A 57 4.70 -0.54 -14.10
N ARG A 58 5.26 0.10 -15.14
CA ARG A 58 4.48 0.77 -16.20
C ARG A 58 3.56 -0.20 -16.93
N GLU A 59 4.07 -1.38 -17.27
CA GLU A 59 3.28 -2.42 -17.93
C GLU A 59 2.16 -2.92 -17.03
N LEU A 60 2.45 -3.28 -15.77
CA LEU A 60 1.46 -3.83 -14.84
C LEU A 60 0.31 -2.88 -14.55
N LEU A 61 0.62 -1.59 -14.36
CA LEU A 61 -0.38 -0.56 -14.04
C LEU A 61 -0.90 0.19 -15.28
N ALA A 62 -0.45 -0.17 -16.50
CA ALA A 62 -0.77 0.54 -17.74
C ALA A 62 -0.54 2.05 -17.62
N ILE A 63 0.59 2.47 -17.03
CA ILE A 63 0.90 3.87 -16.74
C ILE A 63 1.06 4.66 -18.05
N PRO A 64 0.26 5.72 -18.30
CA PRO A 64 0.36 6.53 -19.50
C PRO A 64 1.74 7.22 -19.61
N SER A 65 2.14 7.56 -20.84
CA SER A 65 3.45 8.17 -21.11
C SER A 65 3.62 9.58 -20.53
N ASN A 66 2.53 10.26 -20.22
CA ASN A 66 2.50 11.58 -19.59
C ASN A 66 2.53 11.50 -18.04
N TYR A 67 3.08 10.42 -17.49
CA TYR A 67 3.35 10.25 -16.06
C TYR A 67 4.82 9.92 -15.84
N LYS A 68 5.39 10.47 -14.78
CA LYS A 68 6.69 10.05 -14.24
C LYS A 68 6.49 8.97 -13.18
N VAL A 69 7.37 7.98 -13.19
CA VAL A 69 7.51 6.99 -12.13
C VAL A 69 8.77 7.36 -11.36
N LEU A 70 8.63 7.58 -10.06
CA LEU A 70 9.73 7.98 -9.19
C LEU A 70 9.96 6.92 -8.11
N PHE A 71 11.22 6.55 -7.92
CA PHE A 71 11.68 5.67 -6.85
C PHE A 71 12.22 6.54 -5.71
N MET A 72 11.34 6.88 -4.76
CA MET A 72 11.60 7.80 -3.67
C MET A 72 11.98 7.07 -2.37
N GLN A 73 12.29 7.84 -1.35
CA GLN A 73 12.57 7.38 0.02
C GLN A 73 11.67 8.14 1.00
N GLY A 74 11.49 7.60 2.22
CA GLY A 74 10.69 8.25 3.26
C GLY A 74 9.37 7.54 3.58
N GLY A 75 8.94 6.60 2.73
CA GLY A 75 7.67 5.89 2.87
C GLY A 75 6.47 6.84 2.74
N ALA A 76 5.26 6.31 2.93
CA ALA A 76 4.04 7.10 2.87
C ALA A 76 4.01 8.26 3.91
N ILE A 77 4.67 8.11 5.04
CA ILE A 77 4.79 9.21 6.02
C ILE A 77 5.60 10.37 5.45
N GLY A 78 6.66 10.09 4.70
CA GLY A 78 7.40 11.12 3.97
C GLY A 78 6.51 11.81 2.94
N GLU A 79 5.75 11.03 2.17
CA GLU A 79 4.85 11.57 1.14
C GLU A 79 3.74 12.46 1.70
N ASN A 80 3.30 12.26 2.94
CA ASN A 80 2.35 13.17 3.59
C ASN A 80 2.86 14.62 3.66
N ALA A 81 4.19 14.83 3.68
CA ALA A 81 4.83 16.13 3.61
C ALA A 81 5.24 16.50 2.17
N ILE A 82 5.78 15.53 1.41
CA ILE A 82 6.32 15.76 0.07
C ILE A 82 5.21 16.14 -0.93
N VAL A 83 4.04 15.50 -0.83
CA VAL A 83 2.89 15.81 -1.69
C VAL A 83 2.48 17.29 -1.59
N PRO A 84 2.16 17.87 -0.40
CA PRO A 84 1.82 19.29 -0.34
C PRO A 84 2.98 20.19 -0.77
N MET A 85 4.23 19.84 -0.46
CA MET A 85 5.39 20.63 -0.91
C MET A 85 5.49 20.74 -2.44
N ASN A 86 5.08 19.69 -3.17
CA ASN A 86 5.13 19.67 -4.65
C ASN A 86 3.83 20.10 -5.31
N LEU A 87 2.66 19.77 -4.75
CA LEU A 87 1.39 19.90 -5.44
C LEU A 87 0.57 21.14 -5.06
N LEU A 88 0.98 21.95 -4.09
CA LEU A 88 0.27 23.19 -3.80
C LEU A 88 0.36 24.20 -4.96
N ARG A 89 1.50 24.29 -5.64
CA ARG A 89 1.64 25.01 -6.92
C ARG A 89 1.14 26.46 -6.86
N GLY A 90 1.34 27.15 -5.72
CA GLY A 90 0.88 28.51 -5.48
C GLY A 90 -0.56 28.61 -4.95
N LYS A 91 -1.29 27.50 -4.81
CA LYS A 91 -2.58 27.43 -4.13
C LYS A 91 -2.37 27.30 -2.62
N THR A 92 -3.38 27.67 -1.83
CA THR A 92 -3.27 27.75 -0.36
C THR A 92 -4.01 26.62 0.36
N GLY A 93 -4.80 25.81 -0.35
CA GLY A 93 -5.62 24.76 0.24
C GLY A 93 -5.67 23.47 -0.55
N ALA A 94 -5.97 22.38 0.14
CA ALA A 94 -6.18 21.05 -0.42
C ALA A 94 -7.33 20.34 0.30
N ASP A 95 -8.02 19.46 -0.43
CA ASP A 95 -9.12 18.64 0.08
C ASP A 95 -8.60 17.27 0.52
N TYR A 96 -9.16 16.78 1.62
CA TYR A 96 -8.85 15.46 2.16
C TYR A 96 -10.14 14.72 2.52
N VAL A 97 -10.17 13.41 2.27
CA VAL A 97 -11.24 12.53 2.76
C VAL A 97 -10.70 11.71 3.91
N ASN A 98 -11.37 11.80 5.06
CA ASN A 98 -10.95 11.16 6.29
C ASN A 98 -11.67 9.80 6.46
N THR A 99 -10.97 8.71 6.17
CA THR A 99 -11.49 7.34 6.25
C THR A 99 -10.80 6.47 7.30
N GLY A 100 -9.86 7.03 8.08
CA GLY A 100 -9.19 6.26 9.13
C GLY A 100 -7.89 6.88 9.61
N GLU A 101 -7.06 6.05 10.21
CA GLU A 101 -5.83 6.51 10.88
C GLU A 101 -4.76 7.04 9.92
N TRP A 102 -4.69 6.51 8.69
CA TRP A 102 -3.70 6.97 7.71
C TRP A 102 -4.12 8.30 7.10
N SER A 103 -5.38 8.46 6.73
CA SER A 103 -5.91 9.75 6.28
C SER A 103 -5.82 10.83 7.38
N LYS A 104 -6.05 10.49 8.65
CA LYS A 104 -5.80 11.43 9.79
C LYS A 104 -4.35 11.91 9.84
N LYS A 105 -3.38 11.00 9.62
CA LYS A 105 -1.95 11.37 9.61
C LYS A 105 -1.61 12.27 8.44
N SER A 106 -2.14 11.98 7.26
CA SER A 106 -1.97 12.80 6.06
C SER A 106 -2.55 14.21 6.27
N ILE A 107 -3.76 14.31 6.81
CA ILE A 107 -4.41 15.59 7.18
C ILE A 107 -3.56 16.37 8.18
N LYS A 108 -3.09 15.71 9.25
CA LYS A 108 -2.26 16.35 10.28
C LYS A 108 -0.96 16.91 9.70
N GLU A 109 -0.32 16.19 8.81
CA GLU A 109 0.93 16.61 8.20
C GLU A 109 0.70 17.76 7.21
N ALA A 110 -0.31 17.65 6.33
CA ALA A 110 -0.65 18.67 5.34
C ALA A 110 -0.99 20.05 5.95
N LYS A 111 -1.59 20.06 7.14
CA LYS A 111 -1.87 21.31 7.89
C LYS A 111 -0.64 22.16 8.22
N LYS A 112 0.56 21.61 8.11
CA LYS A 112 1.80 22.37 8.26
C LYS A 112 2.14 23.21 7.03
N TYR A 113 1.56 22.87 5.88
CA TYR A 113 1.88 23.45 4.57
C TYR A 113 0.73 24.25 3.96
N CYS A 114 -0.52 23.87 4.27
CA CYS A 114 -1.70 24.49 3.65
C CYS A 114 -2.94 24.44 4.56
N THR A 115 -3.98 25.17 4.16
CA THR A 115 -5.33 25.00 4.70
C THR A 115 -5.89 23.66 4.21
N VAL A 116 -6.30 22.81 5.13
CA VAL A 116 -6.92 21.53 4.83
C VAL A 116 -8.43 21.63 4.99
N ASN A 117 -9.15 21.40 3.89
CA ASN A 117 -10.59 21.13 3.92
C ASN A 117 -10.82 19.62 4.05
N VAL A 118 -11.48 19.17 5.11
CA VAL A 118 -11.93 17.77 5.23
C VAL A 118 -13.24 17.65 4.48
N ALA A 119 -13.15 17.28 3.20
CA ALA A 119 -14.29 17.25 2.28
C ALA A 119 -15.35 16.23 2.68
N ALA A 120 -14.94 15.12 3.30
CA ALA A 120 -15.83 14.12 3.90
C ALA A 120 -15.08 13.34 4.99
N SER A 121 -15.84 12.74 5.91
CA SER A 121 -15.28 11.90 6.98
C SER A 121 -16.25 10.80 7.38
N SER A 122 -15.74 9.59 7.59
CA SER A 122 -16.48 8.49 8.20
C SER A 122 -16.22 8.35 9.70
N GLU A 123 -15.69 9.37 10.36
CA GLU A 123 -15.39 9.34 11.81
C GLU A 123 -16.63 9.10 12.66
N ALA A 124 -17.78 9.66 12.27
CA ALA A 124 -19.04 9.51 12.98
C ALA A 124 -19.55 8.06 13.07
N ASN A 125 -19.15 7.20 12.12
CA ASN A 125 -19.47 5.76 12.15
C ASN A 125 -18.28 4.88 12.59
N GLY A 126 -17.23 5.49 13.19
CA GLY A 126 -16.05 4.77 13.65
C GLY A 126 -15.12 4.27 12.53
N PHE A 127 -15.16 4.91 11.34
CA PHE A 127 -14.36 4.54 10.17
C PHE A 127 -14.65 3.11 9.67
N THR A 128 -15.91 2.74 9.63
CA THR A 128 -16.35 1.42 9.16
C THR A 128 -16.82 1.41 7.70
N SER A 129 -16.80 2.55 7.03
CA SER A 129 -17.16 2.66 5.61
C SER A 129 -16.47 3.84 4.93
N VAL A 130 -16.51 3.85 3.59
CA VAL A 130 -16.16 5.01 2.76
C VAL A 130 -17.35 5.98 2.75
N PRO A 131 -17.15 7.30 2.96
CA PRO A 131 -18.24 8.27 2.82
C PRO A 131 -18.78 8.28 1.39
N PRO A 132 -20.11 8.25 1.17
CA PRO A 132 -20.71 8.35 -0.16
C PRO A 132 -20.19 9.59 -0.92
N ARG A 133 -19.89 9.45 -2.22
CA ARG A 133 -19.34 10.56 -3.02
C ARG A 133 -20.26 11.80 -3.01
N ALA A 134 -21.57 11.61 -2.92
CA ALA A 134 -22.55 12.70 -2.88
C ALA A 134 -22.42 13.60 -1.64
N ASP A 135 -21.80 13.09 -0.57
CA ASP A 135 -21.65 13.84 0.69
C ASP A 135 -20.37 14.67 0.73
N TRP A 136 -19.49 14.53 -0.28
CA TRP A 136 -18.21 15.21 -0.29
C TRP A 136 -18.38 16.69 -0.65
N LYS A 137 -17.85 17.57 0.19
CA LYS A 137 -17.83 19.01 0.02
C LYS A 137 -16.47 19.45 -0.52
N LEU A 138 -16.25 19.21 -1.81
CA LEU A 138 -15.00 19.56 -2.48
C LEU A 138 -14.94 21.07 -2.75
N ASP A 139 -13.71 21.63 -2.59
CA ASP A 139 -13.38 22.98 -3.03
C ASP A 139 -12.85 22.94 -4.47
N PRO A 140 -13.52 23.54 -5.46
CA PRO A 140 -13.04 23.56 -6.84
C PRO A 140 -11.73 24.33 -7.02
N GLN A 141 -11.31 25.12 -6.01
CA GLN A 141 -10.04 25.83 -6.01
C GLN A 141 -8.93 25.08 -5.25
N ALA A 142 -9.22 23.91 -4.67
CA ALA A 142 -8.20 23.09 -4.00
C ALA A 142 -7.05 22.75 -4.95
N ALA A 143 -5.86 22.59 -4.38
CA ALA A 143 -4.68 22.16 -5.14
C ALA A 143 -4.82 20.72 -5.61
N TYR A 144 -5.37 19.88 -4.76
CA TYR A 144 -5.65 18.46 -5.01
C TYR A 144 -6.70 17.94 -4.02
N VAL A 145 -7.25 16.77 -4.32
CA VAL A 145 -8.07 15.97 -3.39
C VAL A 145 -7.27 14.75 -2.99
N HIS A 146 -7.11 14.51 -1.70
CA HIS A 146 -6.34 13.36 -1.18
C HIS A 146 -7.26 12.30 -0.58
N ILE A 147 -7.00 11.03 -0.93
CA ILE A 147 -7.60 9.85 -0.33
C ILE A 147 -6.52 8.86 0.13
N CYS A 148 -6.84 8.05 1.13
CA CYS A 148 -6.15 6.80 1.42
C CYS A 148 -7.00 5.68 0.83
N SER A 149 -6.55 5.04 -0.26
CA SER A 149 -7.36 4.08 -1.02
C SER A 149 -7.69 2.82 -0.22
N ASN A 150 -6.82 2.45 0.71
CA ASN A 150 -7.03 1.34 1.65
C ASN A 150 -6.46 1.68 3.03
N GLU A 151 -7.33 1.80 4.01
CA GLU A 151 -6.96 2.02 5.42
C GLU A 151 -6.49 0.71 6.06
N THR A 152 -5.18 0.49 6.07
CA THR A 152 -4.51 -0.73 6.56
C THR A 152 -4.93 -1.14 7.99
N ILE A 153 -5.28 -0.16 8.83
CA ILE A 153 -5.64 -0.38 10.25
C ILE A 153 -7.11 -0.75 10.38
N GLY A 154 -7.99 0.04 9.76
CA GLY A 154 -9.44 -0.13 9.84
C GLY A 154 -10.01 -1.14 8.85
N GLY A 155 -9.28 -1.46 7.79
CA GLY A 155 -9.71 -2.42 6.75
C GLY A 155 -10.78 -1.87 5.81
N VAL A 156 -10.86 -0.54 5.65
CA VAL A 156 -11.76 0.13 4.70
C VAL A 156 -11.01 0.40 3.41
N GLU A 157 -11.57 0.00 2.27
CA GLU A 157 -10.98 0.13 0.93
C GLU A 157 -11.98 0.76 -0.05
N TYR A 158 -11.47 1.65 -0.91
CA TYR A 158 -12.22 2.17 -2.05
C TYR A 158 -12.22 1.17 -3.19
N HIS A 159 -13.38 0.62 -3.55
CA HIS A 159 -13.56 -0.22 -4.74
C HIS A 159 -13.95 0.57 -5.99
N TRP A 160 -13.88 1.89 -5.92
CA TRP A 160 -14.20 2.83 -7.00
C TRP A 160 -13.26 4.03 -6.94
N THR A 161 -13.02 4.68 -8.08
CA THR A 161 -12.20 5.89 -8.15
C THR A 161 -13.10 7.11 -8.07
N PRO A 162 -12.90 8.03 -7.11
CA PRO A 162 -13.69 9.25 -7.00
C PRO A 162 -13.54 10.16 -8.24
N ASP A 163 -14.64 10.77 -8.63
CA ASP A 163 -14.61 11.89 -9.58
C ASP A 163 -14.40 13.19 -8.77
N THR A 164 -13.31 13.88 -9.05
CA THR A 164 -12.91 15.15 -8.41
C THR A 164 -13.00 16.34 -9.37
N GLY A 165 -13.62 16.15 -10.53
CA GLY A 165 -13.71 17.17 -11.58
C GLY A 165 -12.33 17.56 -12.12
N SER A 166 -12.04 18.86 -12.15
CA SER A 166 -10.74 19.37 -12.62
C SER A 166 -9.64 19.37 -11.56
N VAL A 167 -9.97 19.09 -10.29
CA VAL A 167 -8.99 19.05 -9.21
C VAL A 167 -8.27 17.70 -9.21
N PRO A 168 -6.92 17.65 -9.24
CA PRO A 168 -6.18 16.40 -9.30
C PRO A 168 -6.47 15.50 -8.08
N LEU A 169 -6.75 14.21 -8.35
CA LEU A 169 -6.88 13.20 -7.29
C LEU A 169 -5.50 12.67 -6.90
N VAL A 170 -5.20 12.67 -5.63
CA VAL A 170 -4.00 12.09 -5.01
C VAL A 170 -4.40 10.89 -4.16
N ALA A 171 -3.75 9.76 -4.35
CA ALA A 171 -4.05 8.55 -3.60
C ALA A 171 -2.81 7.96 -2.90
N ASP A 172 -2.92 7.78 -1.58
CA ASP A 172 -2.07 6.82 -0.85
C ASP A 172 -2.59 5.41 -1.15
N MET A 173 -1.87 4.69 -1.99
CA MET A 173 -2.16 3.28 -2.33
C MET A 173 -1.19 2.32 -1.67
N SER A 174 -0.52 2.71 -0.59
CA SER A 174 0.53 1.88 0.03
C SER A 174 0.08 0.45 0.32
N SER A 175 -1.18 0.22 0.66
CA SER A 175 -1.65 -1.11 1.06
C SER A 175 -2.51 -1.85 0.03
N ASP A 176 -2.79 -1.25 -1.13
CA ASP A 176 -3.58 -1.88 -2.19
C ASP A 176 -3.00 -1.71 -3.60
N ILE A 177 -1.93 -0.93 -3.78
CA ILE A 177 -1.23 -0.85 -5.08
C ILE A 177 -0.82 -2.26 -5.54
N LEU A 178 -0.97 -2.53 -6.85
CA LEU A 178 -0.68 -3.84 -7.47
C LEU A 178 -1.56 -5.00 -6.98
N SER A 179 -2.61 -4.75 -6.21
CA SER A 179 -3.56 -5.79 -5.79
C SER A 179 -4.62 -6.09 -6.84
N ARG A 180 -4.88 -5.15 -7.73
CA ARG A 180 -5.88 -5.17 -8.80
C ARG A 180 -5.55 -4.13 -9.87
N PRO A 181 -6.17 -4.20 -11.06
CA PRO A 181 -6.09 -3.13 -12.05
C PRO A 181 -6.62 -1.80 -11.50
N ASN A 182 -5.95 -0.71 -11.85
CA ASN A 182 -6.39 0.65 -11.57
C ASN A 182 -6.19 1.51 -12.82
N ASP A 183 -7.14 2.39 -13.13
CA ASP A 183 -6.99 3.37 -14.21
C ASP A 183 -6.16 4.55 -13.69
N VAL A 184 -4.85 4.50 -13.93
CA VAL A 184 -3.89 5.53 -13.51
C VAL A 184 -4.24 6.90 -14.09
N ALA A 185 -4.85 6.97 -15.28
CA ALA A 185 -5.21 8.24 -15.92
C ALA A 185 -6.21 9.08 -15.11
N ARG A 186 -6.94 8.46 -14.18
CA ARG A 186 -7.88 9.16 -13.30
C ARG A 186 -7.22 9.86 -12.10
N TYR A 187 -5.92 9.66 -11.88
CA TYR A 187 -5.19 10.23 -10.77
C TYR A 187 -4.22 11.32 -11.24
N GLY A 188 -4.06 12.35 -10.47
CA GLY A 188 -2.95 13.29 -10.63
C GLY A 188 -1.65 12.72 -10.06
N LEU A 189 -1.77 12.01 -8.94
CA LEU A 189 -0.64 11.35 -8.28
C LEU A 189 -1.10 10.11 -7.52
N ILE A 190 -0.33 9.03 -7.63
CA ILE A 190 -0.42 7.83 -6.79
C ILE A 190 0.90 7.67 -6.07
N TYR A 191 0.87 7.34 -4.78
CA TYR A 191 2.08 6.94 -4.07
C TYR A 191 1.86 5.71 -3.20
N GLY A 192 2.95 5.02 -2.88
CA GLY A 192 2.89 3.84 -2.02
C GLY A 192 4.23 3.46 -1.42
N GLY A 193 4.24 3.18 -0.12
CA GLY A 193 5.40 2.57 0.55
C GLY A 193 5.55 1.12 0.14
N ALA A 194 6.77 0.71 -0.25
CA ALA A 194 7.03 -0.60 -0.85
C ALA A 194 6.81 -1.79 0.09
N GLN A 195 6.89 -1.61 1.40
CA GLN A 195 6.93 -2.68 2.41
C GLN A 195 5.65 -3.54 2.53
N LYS A 196 4.68 -3.38 1.64
CA LYS A 196 3.41 -4.12 1.61
C LYS A 196 3.34 -5.05 0.39
N ASN A 197 2.90 -4.55 -0.77
CA ASN A 197 2.78 -5.34 -2.01
C ASN A 197 3.96 -5.22 -2.98
N ILE A 198 4.83 -4.21 -2.80
CA ILE A 198 5.87 -3.88 -3.78
C ILE A 198 7.19 -4.58 -3.48
N GLY A 199 7.62 -4.58 -2.21
CA GLY A 199 8.94 -5.08 -1.87
C GLY A 199 9.33 -4.79 -0.40
N PRO A 200 10.63 -4.57 -0.12
CA PRO A 200 11.10 -4.26 1.23
C PRO A 200 10.82 -2.81 1.63
N ALA A 201 10.90 -2.53 2.93
CA ALA A 201 10.88 -1.17 3.45
C ALA A 201 12.06 -0.34 2.91
N GLY A 202 11.89 0.98 2.84
CA GLY A 202 12.92 1.93 2.43
C GLY A 202 12.71 2.51 1.03
N LEU A 203 11.89 1.88 0.20
CA LEU A 203 11.48 2.38 -1.11
C LEU A 203 10.07 2.94 -1.04
N THR A 204 9.81 4.02 -1.76
CA THR A 204 8.49 4.60 -2.01
C THR A 204 8.32 4.78 -3.50
N ILE A 205 7.21 4.31 -4.06
CA ILE A 205 6.84 4.57 -5.45
C ILE A 205 5.96 5.81 -5.49
N VAL A 206 6.27 6.72 -6.43
CA VAL A 206 5.40 7.84 -6.79
C VAL A 206 5.16 7.80 -8.29
N ILE A 207 3.89 7.88 -8.70
CA ILE A 207 3.45 7.97 -10.08
C ILE A 207 2.74 9.31 -10.20
N VAL A 208 3.36 10.27 -10.88
CA VAL A 208 2.89 11.66 -10.95
C VAL A 208 2.71 12.12 -12.37
N ARG A 209 1.59 12.79 -12.65
CA ARG A 209 1.28 13.35 -13.96
C ARG A 209 2.18 14.55 -14.27
N ASP A 210 2.70 14.61 -15.50
CA ASP A 210 3.72 15.60 -15.92
C ASP A 210 3.30 17.06 -15.69
N ASP A 211 2.01 17.40 -15.89
CA ASP A 211 1.50 18.75 -15.71
C ASP A 211 1.49 19.24 -14.25
N LEU A 212 1.72 18.32 -13.30
CA LEU A 212 1.78 18.62 -11.87
C LEU A 212 3.20 18.93 -11.39
N LEU A 213 4.22 18.76 -12.21
CA LEU A 213 5.62 19.05 -11.91
C LEU A 213 5.96 20.55 -12.05
N GLY A 214 7.13 20.95 -11.56
CA GLY A 214 7.76 22.25 -11.82
C GLY A 214 7.27 23.41 -10.95
N ARG A 215 6.51 23.18 -9.89
CA ARG A 215 6.00 24.22 -8.97
C ARG A 215 6.08 23.84 -7.50
N ALA A 216 7.15 23.15 -7.12
CA ALA A 216 7.42 22.85 -5.72
C ALA A 216 7.58 24.14 -4.88
N LEU A 217 7.26 24.07 -3.60
CA LEU A 217 7.50 25.20 -2.69
C LEU A 217 9.00 25.48 -2.59
N ALA A 218 9.38 26.75 -2.44
CA ALA A 218 10.78 27.18 -2.34
C ALA A 218 11.57 26.51 -1.20
N VAL A 219 10.88 26.02 -0.18
CA VAL A 219 11.49 25.31 0.96
C VAL A 219 11.65 23.80 0.71
N THR A 220 11.20 23.28 -0.45
CA THR A 220 11.28 21.85 -0.76
C THR A 220 12.74 21.45 -0.97
N PRO A 221 13.30 20.52 -0.18
CA PRO A 221 14.63 20.00 -0.42
C PRO A 221 14.71 19.33 -1.80
N SER A 222 15.85 19.49 -2.50
CA SER A 222 16.04 18.91 -3.85
C SER A 222 15.77 17.41 -3.91
N ALA A 223 16.10 16.66 -2.85
CA ALA A 223 15.83 15.22 -2.76
C ALA A 223 14.34 14.87 -2.73
N PHE A 224 13.47 15.83 -2.44
CA PHE A 224 12.02 15.68 -2.34
C PHE A 224 11.26 16.50 -3.38
N ASP A 225 11.97 17.17 -4.29
CA ASP A 225 11.38 17.83 -5.45
C ASP A 225 11.16 16.79 -6.56
N TYR A 226 9.90 16.53 -6.88
CA TYR A 226 9.54 15.55 -7.91
C TYR A 226 10.13 15.89 -9.29
N THR A 227 10.31 17.17 -9.60
CA THR A 227 10.93 17.60 -10.86
C THR A 227 12.40 17.20 -10.90
N GLN A 228 13.14 17.50 -9.83
CA GLN A 228 14.54 17.12 -9.71
C GLN A 228 14.73 15.60 -9.78
N GLN A 229 13.84 14.85 -9.13
CA GLN A 229 13.87 13.39 -9.18
C GLN A 229 13.53 12.88 -10.59
N ALA A 230 12.54 13.45 -11.27
CA ALA A 230 12.17 13.05 -12.63
C ALA A 230 13.27 13.34 -13.66
N GLU A 231 13.95 14.48 -13.55
CA GLU A 231 15.07 14.86 -14.42
C GLU A 231 16.33 14.02 -14.25
N ASN A 232 16.43 13.30 -13.13
CA ASN A 232 17.55 12.44 -12.77
C ASN A 232 17.17 10.96 -12.66
N ASP A 233 16.06 10.53 -13.24
CA ASP A 233 15.57 9.13 -13.20
C ASP A 233 15.58 8.56 -11.76
N SER A 234 15.14 9.37 -10.79
CA SER A 234 15.19 9.06 -9.35
C SER A 234 16.59 8.82 -8.77
N MET A 235 17.61 9.21 -9.48
CA MET A 235 19.02 9.02 -9.11
C MET A 235 19.75 10.36 -8.90
N LEU A 236 19.04 11.39 -8.41
CA LEU A 236 19.67 12.66 -7.99
C LEU A 236 20.76 12.38 -6.94
N ASN A 237 20.47 11.53 -5.98
CA ASN A 237 21.42 10.90 -5.05
C ASN A 237 21.32 9.38 -5.18
N THR A 238 22.16 8.63 -4.47
CA THR A 238 22.12 7.16 -4.48
C THR A 238 20.74 6.68 -4.00
N PRO A 239 19.97 5.98 -4.84
CA PRO A 239 18.67 5.46 -4.48
C PRO A 239 18.81 4.18 -3.62
N PRO A 240 17.72 3.64 -3.06
CA PRO A 240 17.75 2.37 -2.33
C PRO A 240 17.89 1.19 -3.32
N THR A 241 19.11 0.98 -3.84
CA THR A 241 19.42 0.08 -4.97
C THR A 241 18.86 -1.33 -4.79
N TYR A 242 19.12 -1.95 -3.65
CA TYR A 242 18.65 -3.31 -3.36
C TYR A 242 17.13 -3.40 -3.24
N ALA A 243 16.47 -2.36 -2.71
CA ALA A 243 15.03 -2.33 -2.62
C ALA A 243 14.36 -2.19 -4.00
N ILE A 244 14.95 -1.42 -4.92
CA ILE A 244 14.50 -1.31 -6.31
C ILE A 244 14.65 -2.66 -7.03
N TYR A 245 15.79 -3.34 -6.85
CA TYR A 245 16.01 -4.68 -7.38
C TYR A 245 14.94 -5.67 -6.92
N ILE A 246 14.70 -5.77 -5.60
CA ILE A 246 13.65 -6.65 -5.06
C ILE A 246 12.26 -6.28 -5.58
N ALA A 247 11.95 -4.98 -5.69
CA ALA A 247 10.68 -4.53 -6.27
C ALA A 247 10.54 -4.99 -7.73
N GLY A 248 11.61 -4.88 -8.54
CA GLY A 248 11.64 -5.41 -9.91
C GLY A 248 11.35 -6.91 -9.97
N LEU A 249 11.95 -7.70 -9.06
CA LEU A 249 11.66 -9.13 -8.96
C LEU A 249 10.19 -9.41 -8.59
N VAL A 250 9.61 -8.61 -7.68
CA VAL A 250 8.18 -8.73 -7.32
C VAL A 250 7.29 -8.37 -8.51
N PHE A 251 7.61 -7.33 -9.26
CA PHE A 251 6.84 -6.95 -10.45
C PHE A 251 6.89 -8.06 -11.51
N ARG A 252 8.06 -8.66 -11.74
CA ARG A 252 8.22 -9.82 -12.63
C ARG A 252 7.39 -11.01 -12.14
N TRP A 253 7.39 -11.27 -10.83
CA TRP A 253 6.59 -12.33 -10.22
C TRP A 253 5.09 -12.08 -10.45
N ILE A 254 4.57 -10.86 -10.21
CA ILE A 254 3.15 -10.52 -10.47
C ILE A 254 2.81 -10.74 -11.95
N LYS A 255 3.68 -10.30 -12.86
CA LYS A 255 3.49 -10.54 -14.30
C LYS A 255 3.41 -12.02 -14.63
N ALA A 256 4.29 -12.84 -14.05
CA ALA A 256 4.31 -14.30 -14.23
C ALA A 256 3.06 -15.00 -13.63
N GLN A 257 2.39 -14.40 -12.63
CA GLN A 257 1.10 -14.88 -12.11
C GLN A 257 -0.09 -14.53 -13.02
N GLY A 258 0.12 -13.91 -14.16
CA GLY A 258 -0.93 -13.46 -15.09
C GLY A 258 -1.34 -12.00 -14.97
N GLY A 259 -0.52 -11.20 -14.29
CA GLY A 259 -0.72 -9.75 -14.12
C GLY A 259 -1.81 -9.40 -13.11
N LEU A 260 -2.24 -8.14 -13.14
CA LEU A 260 -3.13 -7.60 -12.09
C LEU A 260 -4.55 -8.16 -12.12
N ALA A 261 -5.08 -8.56 -13.28
CA ALA A 261 -6.41 -9.17 -13.34
C ALA A 261 -6.45 -10.55 -12.65
N ALA A 262 -5.42 -11.36 -12.87
CA ALA A 262 -5.28 -12.65 -12.19
C ALA A 262 -5.01 -12.45 -10.69
N MET A 263 -4.20 -11.44 -10.34
CA MET A 263 -3.92 -11.11 -8.94
C MET A 263 -5.19 -10.65 -8.21
N GLU A 264 -6.05 -9.83 -8.84
CA GLU A 264 -7.35 -9.45 -8.27
C GLU A 264 -8.23 -10.66 -8.02
N ALA A 265 -8.36 -11.57 -8.99
CA ALA A 265 -9.15 -12.78 -8.83
C ALA A 265 -8.63 -13.64 -7.66
N HIS A 266 -7.31 -13.78 -7.56
CA HIS A 266 -6.66 -14.49 -6.45
C HIS A 266 -6.93 -13.81 -5.11
N ASN A 267 -6.77 -12.50 -5.02
CA ASN A 267 -7.00 -11.73 -3.79
C ASN A 267 -8.46 -11.77 -3.35
N ARG A 268 -9.42 -11.66 -4.29
CA ARG A 268 -10.85 -11.79 -4.00
C ARG A 268 -11.20 -13.17 -3.45
N ALA A 269 -10.73 -14.24 -4.08
CA ALA A 269 -10.95 -15.61 -3.62
C ALA A 269 -10.35 -15.83 -2.21
N LYS A 270 -9.14 -15.34 -1.99
CA LYS A 270 -8.46 -15.41 -0.70
C LYS A 270 -9.18 -14.62 0.41
N ALA A 271 -9.64 -13.40 0.11
CA ALA A 271 -10.39 -12.59 1.06
C ALA A 271 -11.78 -13.20 1.37
N ALA A 272 -12.45 -13.74 0.36
CA ALA A 272 -13.74 -14.40 0.53
C ALA A 272 -13.68 -15.55 1.54
N LEU A 273 -12.63 -16.39 1.53
CA LEU A 273 -12.46 -17.47 2.51
C LEU A 273 -12.57 -16.97 3.96
N LEU A 274 -12.01 -15.81 4.27
CA LEU A 274 -12.03 -15.25 5.60
C LEU A 274 -13.33 -14.50 5.89
N TYR A 275 -13.81 -13.68 4.96
CA TYR A 275 -15.04 -12.91 5.14
C TYR A 275 -16.29 -13.78 5.20
N ASP A 276 -16.37 -14.84 4.39
CA ASP A 276 -17.52 -15.76 4.42
C ASP A 276 -17.62 -16.45 5.77
N TYR A 277 -16.50 -16.82 6.38
CA TYR A 277 -16.51 -17.39 7.73
C TYR A 277 -16.87 -16.34 8.78
N LEU A 278 -16.29 -15.13 8.72
CA LEU A 278 -16.62 -14.04 9.64
C LEU A 278 -18.11 -13.66 9.58
N ASP A 279 -18.73 -13.75 8.41
CA ASP A 279 -20.15 -13.45 8.24
C ASP A 279 -21.09 -14.60 8.68
N ALA A 280 -20.56 -15.82 8.80
CA ALA A 280 -21.33 -17.01 9.16
C ALA A 280 -21.32 -17.32 10.66
N THR A 281 -20.50 -16.62 11.46
CA THR A 281 -20.34 -16.86 12.89
C THR A 281 -20.78 -15.66 13.72
N ALA A 282 -21.23 -15.92 14.95
CA ALA A 282 -21.42 -14.89 15.98
C ALA A 282 -20.22 -14.74 16.92
N PHE A 283 -19.23 -15.65 16.83
CA PHE A 283 -18.06 -15.66 17.71
C PHE A 283 -17.00 -14.62 17.28
N TYR A 284 -16.95 -14.30 15.99
CA TYR A 284 -16.08 -13.26 15.44
C TYR A 284 -16.90 -12.17 14.74
N ALA A 285 -16.40 -10.95 14.73
CA ALA A 285 -17.05 -9.84 14.05
C ALA A 285 -16.05 -9.00 13.25
N ASN A 286 -16.37 -8.67 12.00
CA ASN A 286 -15.71 -7.64 11.23
C ASN A 286 -16.59 -6.38 11.22
N PRO A 287 -16.08 -5.20 11.62
CA PRO A 287 -16.89 -3.98 11.76
C PRO A 287 -17.14 -3.25 10.43
N VAL A 288 -16.42 -3.60 9.36
CA VAL A 288 -16.42 -2.86 8.09
C VAL A 288 -17.65 -3.20 7.27
N ALA A 289 -18.30 -2.18 6.70
CA ALA A 289 -19.39 -2.34 5.76
C ALA A 289 -18.99 -3.23 4.59
N LYS A 290 -19.81 -4.21 4.21
CA LYS A 290 -19.44 -5.25 3.22
C LYS A 290 -18.95 -4.70 1.90
N ALA A 291 -19.52 -3.56 1.44
CA ALA A 291 -19.15 -2.92 0.20
C ALA A 291 -17.76 -2.26 0.22
N ASP A 292 -17.23 -1.99 1.41
CA ASP A 292 -15.99 -1.24 1.61
C ASP A 292 -14.90 -2.08 2.29
N ARG A 293 -15.07 -3.40 2.34
CA ARG A 293 -14.10 -4.33 2.95
C ARG A 293 -12.83 -4.44 2.15
N SER A 294 -11.70 -4.32 2.84
CA SER A 294 -10.38 -4.46 2.22
C SER A 294 -10.10 -5.88 1.74
N LEU A 295 -9.54 -6.02 0.54
CA LEU A 295 -9.00 -7.28 0.03
C LEU A 295 -7.62 -7.61 0.64
N MET A 296 -6.98 -6.63 1.30
CA MET A 296 -5.61 -6.72 1.80
C MET A 296 -5.52 -6.83 3.32
N ASN A 297 -6.42 -6.17 4.06
CA ASN A 297 -6.33 -6.06 5.52
C ASN A 297 -7.70 -6.33 6.14
N VAL A 298 -7.82 -7.46 6.80
CA VAL A 298 -9.08 -7.93 7.41
C VAL A 298 -9.00 -7.81 8.93
N PRO A 299 -9.51 -6.72 9.53
CA PRO A 299 -9.64 -6.63 10.98
C PRO A 299 -10.80 -7.51 11.46
N PHE A 300 -10.65 -8.12 12.63
CA PHE A 300 -11.74 -8.83 13.29
C PHE A 300 -11.56 -8.85 14.81
N LYS A 301 -12.67 -9.05 15.52
CA LYS A 301 -12.69 -9.11 16.98
C LYS A 301 -13.39 -10.40 17.42
N LEU A 302 -12.96 -10.95 18.54
CA LEU A 302 -13.71 -11.99 19.22
C LEU A 302 -14.89 -11.37 19.98
N ALA A 303 -15.96 -12.12 20.15
CA ALA A 303 -17.11 -11.69 20.97
C ALA A 303 -16.70 -11.44 22.43
N ASP A 304 -15.79 -12.28 22.95
CA ASP A 304 -15.16 -12.07 24.26
C ASP A 304 -13.68 -11.68 24.08
N ALA A 305 -13.36 -10.42 24.33
CA ALA A 305 -11.99 -9.90 24.26
C ALA A 305 -11.01 -10.54 25.29
N ALA A 306 -11.52 -11.19 26.35
CA ALA A 306 -10.67 -11.92 27.29
C ALA A 306 -9.96 -13.12 26.63
N LEU A 307 -10.46 -13.59 25.51
CA LEU A 307 -9.88 -14.68 24.71
C LEU A 307 -8.79 -14.22 23.72
N ASP A 308 -8.60 -12.93 23.51
CA ASP A 308 -7.67 -12.39 22.50
C ASP A 308 -6.25 -12.95 22.67
N ASP A 309 -5.72 -12.96 23.89
CA ASP A 309 -4.36 -13.45 24.16
C ASP A 309 -4.24 -14.97 23.94
N ALA A 310 -5.27 -15.74 24.29
CA ALA A 310 -5.32 -17.17 24.05
C ALA A 310 -5.35 -17.49 22.55
N PHE A 311 -6.18 -16.75 21.79
CA PHE A 311 -6.25 -16.85 20.33
C PHE A 311 -4.88 -16.55 19.69
N LEU A 312 -4.23 -15.45 20.05
CA LEU A 312 -2.94 -15.06 19.49
C LEU A 312 -1.83 -16.08 19.81
N LYS A 313 -1.78 -16.62 21.04
CA LYS A 313 -0.83 -17.68 21.42
C LYS A 313 -1.06 -18.98 20.63
N GLY A 314 -2.33 -19.39 20.48
CA GLY A 314 -2.68 -20.58 19.72
C GLY A 314 -2.37 -20.46 18.24
N ALA A 315 -2.59 -19.29 17.63
CA ALA A 315 -2.20 -18.98 16.27
C ALA A 315 -0.67 -19.03 16.09
N GLN A 316 0.07 -18.42 17.00
CA GLN A 316 1.54 -18.42 16.99
C GLN A 316 2.12 -19.84 17.08
N ALA A 317 1.56 -20.68 17.95
CA ALA A 317 1.98 -22.07 18.08
C ALA A 317 1.78 -22.88 16.79
N ARG A 318 0.90 -22.44 15.89
CA ARG A 318 0.62 -23.02 14.57
C ARG A 318 1.39 -22.34 13.43
N GLY A 319 2.35 -21.45 13.75
CA GLY A 319 3.15 -20.74 12.75
C GLY A 319 2.41 -19.57 12.06
N MET A 320 1.31 -19.09 12.62
CA MET A 320 0.58 -17.90 12.16
C MET A 320 0.97 -16.70 13.02
N LEU A 321 1.76 -15.77 12.45
CA LEU A 321 2.37 -14.68 13.18
C LEU A 321 1.75 -13.32 12.83
N GLN A 322 1.87 -12.35 13.74
CA GLN A 322 1.53 -10.95 13.52
C GLN A 322 0.02 -10.68 13.32
N LEU A 323 -0.85 -11.50 13.90
CA LEU A 323 -2.31 -11.34 13.83
C LEU A 323 -2.86 -10.27 14.78
N LYS A 324 -2.07 -9.79 15.78
CA LYS A 324 -2.55 -8.78 16.73
C LYS A 324 -2.95 -7.49 16.01
N GLY A 325 -4.16 -7.02 16.28
CA GLY A 325 -4.68 -5.76 15.76
C GLY A 325 -3.90 -4.54 16.22
N HIS A 326 -4.06 -3.43 15.53
CA HIS A 326 -3.43 -2.17 15.94
C HIS A 326 -4.04 -1.68 17.26
N ARG A 327 -3.20 -1.06 18.12
CA ARG A 327 -3.61 -0.57 19.47
C ARG A 327 -4.82 0.38 19.47
N SER A 328 -5.06 1.09 18.36
CA SER A 328 -6.20 2.01 18.24
C SER A 328 -7.54 1.31 17.98
N VAL A 329 -7.52 0.05 17.50
CA VAL A 329 -8.71 -0.71 17.11
C VAL A 329 -8.91 -1.94 18.01
N GLY A 330 -7.81 -2.52 18.51
CA GLY A 330 -7.80 -3.77 19.26
C GLY A 330 -8.07 -5.00 18.39
N GLY A 331 -8.39 -6.12 19.03
CA GLY A 331 -8.69 -7.38 18.37
C GLY A 331 -7.55 -7.91 17.49
N MET A 332 -7.89 -8.50 16.37
CA MET A 332 -6.98 -9.10 15.40
C MET A 332 -7.03 -8.39 14.05
N ARG A 333 -5.98 -8.57 13.25
CA ARG A 333 -5.95 -8.17 11.84
C ARG A 333 -5.13 -9.16 11.03
N ALA A 334 -5.76 -9.81 10.05
CA ALA A 334 -5.08 -10.61 9.06
C ALA A 334 -4.73 -9.71 7.85
N SER A 335 -3.43 -9.44 7.63
CA SER A 335 -2.97 -8.79 6.42
C SER A 335 -2.60 -9.86 5.40
N ILE A 336 -3.38 -9.95 4.32
CA ILE A 336 -3.35 -11.04 3.33
C ILE A 336 -2.91 -10.55 1.95
N TYR A 337 -1.90 -9.69 1.92
CA TYR A 337 -1.34 -9.11 0.69
C TYR A 337 -1.09 -10.13 -0.42
N ASN A 338 -0.73 -9.64 -1.60
CA ASN A 338 -0.54 -10.46 -2.80
C ASN A 338 0.26 -11.74 -2.56
N ALA A 339 1.36 -11.65 -1.80
CA ALA A 339 2.28 -12.76 -1.56
C ALA A 339 1.84 -13.71 -0.44
N MET A 340 0.75 -13.42 0.30
CA MET A 340 0.19 -14.38 1.26
C MET A 340 -0.42 -15.55 0.48
N PRO A 341 0.09 -16.79 0.66
CA PRO A 341 -0.48 -17.95 -0.02
C PRO A 341 -1.90 -18.25 0.51
N VAL A 342 -2.75 -18.83 -0.34
CA VAL A 342 -4.12 -19.19 0.04
C VAL A 342 -4.15 -20.15 1.22
N GLU A 343 -3.18 -21.04 1.31
CA GLU A 343 -3.00 -21.99 2.41
C GLU A 343 -2.84 -21.29 3.78
N GLY A 344 -2.25 -20.10 3.79
CA GLY A 344 -2.14 -19.30 5.01
C GLY A 344 -3.50 -18.82 5.51
N VAL A 345 -4.36 -18.37 4.60
CA VAL A 345 -5.74 -17.96 4.94
C VAL A 345 -6.60 -19.15 5.30
N GLN A 346 -6.45 -20.28 4.59
CA GLN A 346 -7.13 -21.54 4.91
C GLN A 346 -6.74 -22.04 6.32
N ALA A 347 -5.45 -22.00 6.66
CA ALA A 347 -4.95 -22.37 7.99
C ALA A 347 -5.54 -21.47 9.09
N LEU A 348 -5.64 -20.15 8.82
CA LEU A 348 -6.26 -19.22 9.75
C LEU A 348 -7.75 -19.54 9.97
N VAL A 349 -8.52 -19.73 8.90
CA VAL A 349 -9.95 -20.05 8.99
C VAL A 349 -10.17 -21.41 9.68
N ALA A 350 -9.34 -22.43 9.40
CA ALA A 350 -9.39 -23.70 10.10
C ALA A 350 -9.15 -23.56 11.61
N TYR A 351 -8.13 -22.76 11.98
CA TYR A 351 -7.84 -22.47 13.38
C TYR A 351 -8.97 -21.69 14.05
N MET A 352 -9.55 -20.70 13.37
CA MET A 352 -10.69 -19.92 13.88
C MET A 352 -11.87 -20.83 14.21
N LYS A 353 -12.20 -21.80 13.35
CA LYS A 353 -13.27 -22.80 13.59
C LYS A 353 -12.96 -23.70 14.79
N GLU A 354 -11.71 -24.17 14.89
CA GLU A 354 -11.27 -24.99 16.04
C GLU A 354 -11.38 -24.20 17.34
N PHE A 355 -10.92 -22.95 17.33
CA PHE A 355 -10.94 -22.09 18.52
C PHE A 355 -12.37 -21.75 18.97
N GLU A 356 -13.27 -21.44 18.01
CA GLU A 356 -14.69 -21.24 18.30
C GLU A 356 -15.33 -22.50 18.89
N ALA A 357 -15.05 -23.69 18.35
CA ALA A 357 -15.61 -24.94 18.89
C ALA A 357 -15.16 -25.26 20.34
N GLN A 358 -14.02 -24.69 20.77
CA GLN A 358 -13.46 -24.87 22.12
C GLN A 358 -13.94 -23.83 23.12
N HIS A 359 -14.40 -22.64 22.67
CA HIS A 359 -14.66 -21.48 23.51
C HIS A 359 -16.00 -20.81 23.26
N GLY A 360 -16.74 -21.25 22.22
CA GLY A 360 -18.06 -20.72 21.83
C GLY A 360 -19.28 -21.40 22.43
#